data_ff1ddefe6e4f8ffa6ab3b8990f960ea7
#
_entry.id   ff1ddefe6e4f8ffa6ab3b8990f960ea7
#
_cell.length_a   1.000
_cell.length_b   1.000
_cell.length_c   1.000
_cell.angle_alpha   90.00
_cell.angle_beta   90.00
_cell.angle_gamma   90.00
#
_symmetry.space_group_name_H-M   'P 1'
#
loop_
_entity.id
_entity.type
_entity.pdbx_description
1 polymer ?
#
loop_
_entity_poly.entity_id
_entity_poly.type
_entity_poly.pdbx_seq_one_letter_code
_entity_poly.pdbx_strand_id
1 'polypeptide(L)'
;MTTHGTGRGLLKLVSEIVVSTAFARRIRSLGKLTEDAILKSELEIVPYDPRWPSAFEAEAVRLRNALGALALRIDHNGSTSIPGLAAKAIVDIQISVALLQPIAAYSAPLQAIGYVHLPDPDDSFCPFFYRPSQWPHTHHVHVVKMGGAEERRTLAFRDYLREHGEVAREYEQLKRDLAREFAPSDRESREAYARAKTAFIERIVAIALRGGYPREFP
;
A
#
# COMPACT_ATOMS: atom_id res chain seq x y z
N MET A 1 -35.64 -5.25 -22.78
CA MET A 1 -34.80 -4.06 -23.02
C MET A 1 -33.85 -3.98 -21.86
N THR A 2 -32.86 -4.60 -21.96
CA THR A 2 -31.39 -4.64 -21.88
C THR A 2 -30.81 -3.64 -20.90
N THR A 3 -30.48 -4.19 -19.76
CA THR A 3 -29.58 -3.64 -18.72
C THR A 3 -28.13 -3.90 -19.13
N HIS A 4 -27.37 -2.88 -19.43
CA HIS A 4 -25.90 -2.96 -19.47
C HIS A 4 -25.34 -1.88 -18.54
N GLY A 5 -24.75 -2.28 -17.44
CA GLY A 5 -24.15 -1.36 -16.48
C GLY A 5 -23.47 -2.02 -15.30
N THR A 6 -22.67 -3.04 -15.55
CA THR A 6 -21.82 -3.64 -14.49
C THR A 6 -20.52 -4.11 -15.10
N GLY A 7 -19.50 -3.30 -15.06
CA GLY A 7 -18.19 -3.72 -15.57
C GLY A 7 -17.04 -2.73 -15.47
N ARG A 8 -17.24 -1.57 -14.85
CA ARG A 8 -16.19 -0.53 -14.79
C ARG A 8 -15.66 -0.20 -13.39
N GLY A 9 -16.19 -0.82 -12.35
CA GLY A 9 -15.78 -0.56 -10.97
C GLY A 9 -14.67 -1.45 -10.41
N LEU A 10 -14.33 -2.54 -11.09
CA LEU A 10 -13.45 -3.58 -10.53
C LEU A 10 -11.97 -3.47 -10.92
N LEU A 11 -11.60 -2.52 -11.76
CA LEU A 11 -10.27 -2.45 -12.38
C LEU A 11 -9.29 -1.48 -11.70
N LYS A 12 -9.64 -0.87 -10.55
CA LYS A 12 -8.81 0.15 -9.90
C LYS A 12 -8.25 -0.21 -8.53
N LEU A 13 -8.41 -1.42 -8.08
CA LEU A 13 -8.11 -1.85 -6.70
C LEU A 13 -6.78 -2.56 -6.55
N VAL A 14 -5.70 -2.01 -7.09
CA VAL A 14 -4.38 -2.60 -6.90
C VAL A 14 -3.46 -1.60 -6.27
N SER A 15 -3.58 -1.51 -5.00
CA SER A 15 -2.61 -0.86 -4.17
C SER A 15 -1.69 -1.89 -3.50
N GLU A 16 -0.74 -2.46 -4.21
CA GLU A 16 0.58 -2.27 -3.69
C GLU A 16 0.92 -0.88 -4.14
N ILE A 17 0.48 0.06 -3.33
CA ILE A 17 0.83 1.45 -3.46
C ILE A 17 0.67 1.90 -4.92
N VAL A 18 -0.57 2.14 -5.28
CA VAL A 18 -0.83 3.11 -6.32
C VAL A 18 -0.13 4.38 -5.86
N VAL A 19 0.99 4.71 -6.45
CA VAL A 19 1.44 6.10 -6.47
C VAL A 19 0.33 6.81 -7.20
N SER A 20 -0.59 7.38 -6.41
CA SER A 20 -1.77 8.07 -6.89
C SER A 20 -1.38 9.07 -7.95
N THR A 21 -2.21 9.19 -8.98
CA THR A 21 -2.06 10.22 -10.03
C THR A 21 -1.96 11.64 -9.46
N ALA A 22 -2.48 11.86 -8.26
CA ALA A 22 -2.37 13.12 -7.52
C ALA A 22 -0.96 13.36 -6.97
N PHE A 23 -0.25 12.32 -6.52
CA PHE A 23 1.15 12.41 -6.08
C PHE A 23 2.06 12.92 -7.19
N ALA A 24 1.92 12.37 -8.40
CA ALA A 24 2.66 12.81 -9.57
C ALA A 24 2.36 14.26 -10.00
N ARG A 25 1.14 14.78 -9.76
CA ARG A 25 0.79 16.18 -10.02
C ARG A 25 1.44 17.14 -9.03
N ARG A 26 1.56 16.77 -7.77
CA ARG A 26 2.10 17.62 -6.72
C ARG A 26 3.64 17.72 -6.75
N ILE A 27 4.32 16.66 -7.20
CA ILE A 27 5.78 16.66 -7.39
C ILE A 27 6.23 17.70 -8.43
N ARG A 28 5.42 18.03 -9.44
CA ARG A 28 5.77 19.05 -10.45
C ARG A 28 5.97 20.45 -9.87
N SER A 29 5.51 20.72 -8.65
CA SER A 29 5.71 22.00 -7.96
C SER A 29 7.02 22.08 -7.18
N LEU A 30 7.74 20.96 -7.03
CA LEU A 30 8.99 20.86 -6.26
C LEU A 30 10.18 20.60 -7.19
N GLY A 31 10.59 21.50 -8.00
CA GLY A 31 11.78 21.56 -8.84
C GLY A 31 12.41 20.25 -9.38
N LYS A 32 12.84 20.24 -10.63
CA LYS A 32 13.34 19.08 -11.41
C LYS A 32 14.42 18.20 -10.73
N LEU A 33 15.28 18.75 -9.88
CA LEU A 33 16.38 18.02 -9.23
C LEU A 33 15.92 17.06 -8.12
N THR A 34 14.78 17.37 -7.47
CA THR A 34 14.17 16.51 -6.47
C THR A 34 13.36 15.37 -7.11
N GLU A 35 12.86 15.58 -8.31
CA GLU A 35 12.04 14.61 -9.04
C GLU A 35 12.85 13.39 -9.49
N ASP A 36 14.04 13.58 -10.04
CA ASP A 36 14.92 12.48 -10.48
C ASP A 36 15.47 11.64 -9.32
N ALA A 37 15.77 12.26 -8.18
CA ALA A 37 16.21 11.55 -6.99
C ALA A 37 15.07 10.75 -6.35
N ILE A 38 13.88 11.30 -6.32
CA ILE A 38 12.65 10.65 -5.85
C ILE A 38 12.31 9.43 -6.73
N LEU A 39 12.38 9.59 -8.06
CA LEU A 39 12.08 8.55 -9.03
C LEU A 39 13.02 7.34 -8.93
N LYS A 40 14.32 7.58 -8.78
CA LYS A 40 15.33 6.51 -8.65
C LYS A 40 15.13 5.65 -7.41
N SER A 41 14.77 6.26 -6.28
CA SER A 41 14.61 5.54 -5.01
C SER A 41 13.25 4.82 -4.90
N GLU A 42 12.24 5.24 -5.67
CA GLU A 42 10.91 4.60 -5.62
C GLU A 42 10.87 3.18 -6.15
N LEU A 43 11.74 2.83 -7.10
CA LEU A 43 11.79 1.49 -7.69
C LEU A 43 12.98 0.64 -7.20
N GLU A 44 13.76 1.13 -6.25
CA GLU A 44 14.82 0.32 -5.66
C GLU A 44 14.23 -0.79 -4.79
N ILE A 45 14.43 -2.03 -5.22
CA ILE A 45 14.07 -3.24 -4.47
C ILE A 45 15.31 -3.70 -3.72
N VAL A 46 15.31 -3.48 -2.41
CA VAL A 46 16.40 -3.87 -1.51
C VAL A 46 16.15 -5.24 -0.87
N PRO A 47 17.19 -5.98 -0.45
CA PRO A 47 17.01 -7.20 0.32
C PRO A 47 16.15 -6.96 1.58
N TYR A 48 15.52 -8.03 2.08
CA TYR A 48 14.74 -7.97 3.32
C TYR A 48 15.60 -7.44 4.48
N ASP A 49 15.07 -6.44 5.18
CA ASP A 49 15.69 -5.89 6.38
C ASP A 49 14.95 -6.40 7.64
N PRO A 50 15.62 -7.17 8.52
CA PRO A 50 15.01 -7.70 9.73
C PRO A 50 14.58 -6.62 10.73
N ARG A 51 14.90 -5.35 10.49
CA ARG A 51 14.44 -4.21 11.30
C ARG A 51 13.05 -3.72 10.92
N TRP A 52 12.50 -4.10 9.78
CA TRP A 52 11.16 -3.66 9.36
C TRP A 52 10.05 -4.03 10.36
N PRO A 53 10.00 -5.24 10.93
CA PRO A 53 9.00 -5.54 11.97
C PRO A 53 9.09 -4.61 13.18
N SER A 54 10.29 -4.34 13.70
CA SER A 54 10.45 -3.44 14.85
C SER A 54 10.15 -1.98 14.49
N ALA A 55 10.43 -1.55 13.26
CA ALA A 55 10.05 -0.24 12.76
C ALA A 55 8.51 -0.10 12.67
N PHE A 56 7.82 -1.15 12.20
CA PHE A 56 6.37 -1.21 12.23
C PHE A 56 5.82 -1.10 13.66
N GLU A 57 6.33 -1.91 14.60
CA GLU A 57 5.84 -1.90 15.99
C GLU A 57 5.98 -0.53 16.66
N ALA A 58 7.13 0.12 16.47
CA ALA A 58 7.36 1.47 16.98
C ALA A 58 6.35 2.48 16.40
N GLU A 59 6.07 2.38 15.10
CA GLU A 59 5.11 3.27 14.44
C GLU A 59 3.67 2.92 14.80
N ALA A 60 3.32 1.64 14.98
CA ALA A 60 2.00 1.20 15.42
C ALA A 60 1.63 1.77 16.80
N VAL A 61 2.60 1.86 17.72
CA VAL A 61 2.41 2.52 19.02
C VAL A 61 2.10 4.00 18.84
N ARG A 62 2.84 4.71 17.97
CA ARG A 62 2.58 6.14 17.68
C ARG A 62 1.20 6.37 17.08
N LEU A 63 0.82 5.53 16.12
CA LEU A 63 -0.49 5.58 15.47
C LEU A 63 -1.63 5.30 16.44
N ARG A 64 -1.47 4.30 17.31
CA ARG A 64 -2.44 3.97 18.35
C ARG A 64 -2.63 5.12 19.34
N ASN A 65 -1.54 5.75 19.77
CA ASN A 65 -1.60 6.91 20.66
C ASN A 65 -2.29 8.12 20.01
N ALA A 66 -2.08 8.34 18.71
CA ALA A 66 -2.68 9.46 17.99
C ALA A 66 -4.18 9.25 17.69
N LEU A 67 -4.55 8.02 17.34
CA LEU A 67 -5.91 7.70 16.87
C LEU A 67 -6.83 7.20 17.99
N GLY A 68 -6.27 6.65 19.06
CA GLY A 68 -7.05 6.07 20.16
C GLY A 68 -8.04 5.01 19.65
N ALA A 69 -9.29 5.12 20.07
CA ALA A 69 -10.36 4.20 19.71
C ALA A 69 -10.78 4.24 18.23
N LEU A 70 -10.32 5.19 17.44
CA LEU A 70 -10.57 5.23 16.00
C LEU A 70 -9.85 4.11 15.26
N ALA A 71 -8.64 3.74 15.71
CA ALA A 71 -7.88 2.63 15.13
C ALA A 71 -8.30 1.31 15.80
N LEU A 72 -9.26 0.62 15.20
CA LEU A 72 -9.74 -0.66 15.70
C LEU A 72 -8.68 -1.76 15.55
N ARG A 73 -7.91 -1.69 14.46
CA ARG A 73 -6.83 -2.61 14.16
C ARG A 73 -5.71 -1.86 13.42
N ILE A 74 -4.46 -2.23 13.68
CA ILE A 74 -3.27 -1.72 12.99
C ILE A 74 -2.43 -2.92 12.60
N ASP A 75 -2.19 -3.09 11.31
CA ASP A 75 -1.47 -4.23 10.73
C ASP A 75 -0.23 -3.79 9.96
N HIS A 76 0.87 -4.54 10.10
CA HIS A 76 1.97 -4.49 9.16
C HIS A 76 1.53 -5.13 7.86
N ASN A 77 1.52 -4.37 6.79
CA ASN A 77 1.07 -4.81 5.47
C ASN A 77 2.17 -4.64 4.42
N GLY A 78 1.86 -4.92 3.17
CA GLY A 78 2.80 -4.81 2.06
C GLY A 78 4.00 -5.76 2.14
N SER A 79 4.95 -5.57 1.23
CA SER A 79 6.08 -6.49 1.06
C SER A 79 7.05 -6.54 2.25
N THR A 80 7.20 -5.43 2.99
CA THR A 80 8.08 -5.37 4.18
C THR A 80 7.55 -6.19 5.36
N SER A 81 6.26 -6.57 5.32
CA SER A 81 5.63 -7.42 6.32
C SER A 81 5.89 -8.91 6.12
N ILE A 82 6.50 -9.31 5.00
CA ILE A 82 6.72 -10.71 4.62
C ILE A 82 8.18 -11.06 4.86
N PRO A 83 8.49 -11.95 5.82
CA PRO A 83 9.88 -12.29 6.16
C PRO A 83 10.67 -12.82 4.94
N GLY A 84 11.86 -12.29 4.75
CA GLY A 84 12.76 -12.68 3.68
C GLY A 84 12.44 -12.07 2.30
N LEU A 85 11.33 -11.36 2.12
CA LEU A 85 10.94 -10.78 0.84
C LEU A 85 11.63 -9.43 0.60
N ALA A 86 12.39 -9.33 -0.50
CA ALA A 86 12.94 -8.05 -0.93
C ALA A 86 11.83 -7.05 -1.29
N ALA A 87 11.99 -5.80 -0.89
CA ALA A 87 10.97 -4.77 -1.05
C ALA A 87 11.59 -3.37 -1.21
N LYS A 88 10.76 -2.38 -1.52
CA LYS A 88 11.13 -0.98 -1.25
C LYS A 88 11.26 -0.79 0.26
N ALA A 89 12.21 0.05 0.70
CA ALA A 89 12.45 0.30 2.14
C ALA A 89 11.38 1.22 2.76
N ILE A 90 10.11 0.90 2.56
CA ILE A 90 8.95 1.65 3.09
C ILE A 90 8.09 0.67 3.89
N VAL A 91 7.80 1.02 5.13
CA VAL A 91 6.89 0.23 5.98
C VAL A 91 5.45 0.58 5.64
N ASP A 92 4.73 -0.39 5.06
CA ASP A 92 3.32 -0.25 4.75
C ASP A 92 2.48 -0.67 5.97
N ILE A 93 1.55 0.19 6.36
CA ILE A 93 0.68 0.01 7.53
C ILE A 93 -0.77 0.11 7.08
N GLN A 94 -1.58 -0.83 7.52
CA GLN A 94 -3.02 -0.76 7.35
C GLN A 94 -3.70 -0.43 8.68
N ILE A 95 -4.61 0.53 8.66
CA ILE A 95 -5.42 0.91 9.82
C ILE A 95 -6.88 0.64 9.50
N SER A 96 -7.50 -0.23 10.30
CA SER A 96 -8.92 -0.53 10.15
C SER A 96 -9.74 0.36 11.09
N VAL A 97 -10.73 1.04 10.51
CA VAL A 97 -11.65 1.93 11.20
C VAL A 97 -13.10 1.47 11.02
N ALA A 98 -14.00 1.86 11.93
CA ALA A 98 -15.41 1.53 11.81
C ALA A 98 -16.06 2.20 10.58
N LEU A 99 -15.74 3.48 10.37
CA LEU A 99 -16.28 4.29 9.27
C LEU A 99 -15.15 5.04 8.58
N LEU A 100 -15.12 5.00 7.25
CA LEU A 100 -14.15 5.75 6.43
C LEU A 100 -14.49 7.24 6.35
N GLN A 101 -15.73 7.61 6.54
CA GLN A 101 -16.17 9.01 6.50
C GLN A 101 -16.67 9.48 7.86
N PRO A 102 -16.43 10.72 8.27
CA PRO A 102 -15.61 11.71 7.53
C PRO A 102 -14.11 11.43 7.69
N ILE A 103 -13.33 11.58 6.62
CA ILE A 103 -11.85 11.40 6.63
C ILE A 103 -11.19 12.31 7.67
N ALA A 104 -11.73 13.49 7.92
CA ALA A 104 -11.24 14.44 8.91
C ALA A 104 -11.09 13.83 10.31
N ALA A 105 -11.88 12.82 10.66
CA ALA A 105 -11.84 12.19 11.97
C ALA A 105 -10.48 11.55 12.29
N TYR A 106 -9.81 10.97 11.30
CA TYR A 106 -8.49 10.34 11.46
C TYR A 106 -7.38 11.11 10.75
N SER A 107 -7.67 11.92 9.73
CA SER A 107 -6.62 12.69 9.05
C SER A 107 -6.01 13.76 9.94
N ALA A 108 -6.80 14.45 10.77
CA ALA A 108 -6.27 15.48 11.68
C ALA A 108 -5.28 14.90 12.71
N PRO A 109 -5.58 13.82 13.46
CA PRO A 109 -4.59 13.20 14.34
C PRO A 109 -3.39 12.60 13.60
N LEU A 110 -3.55 12.04 12.38
CA LEU A 110 -2.42 11.57 11.58
C LEU A 110 -1.51 12.71 11.15
N GLN A 111 -2.06 13.84 10.73
CA GLN A 111 -1.30 15.04 10.39
C GLN A 111 -0.52 15.58 11.59
N ALA A 112 -1.11 15.55 12.78
CA ALA A 112 -0.45 16.01 14.02
C ALA A 112 0.84 15.23 14.34
N ILE A 113 0.95 13.97 13.85
CA ILE A 113 2.16 13.14 14.01
C ILE A 113 3.01 13.05 12.73
N GLY A 114 2.79 13.95 11.77
CA GLY A 114 3.64 14.16 10.60
C GLY A 114 3.25 13.36 9.35
N TYR A 115 2.07 12.75 9.31
CA TYR A 115 1.55 12.15 8.07
C TYR A 115 0.92 13.21 7.16
N VAL A 116 1.02 12.99 5.88
CA VAL A 116 0.38 13.80 4.85
C VAL A 116 -0.69 12.97 4.16
N HIS A 117 -1.92 13.45 4.14
CA HIS A 117 -2.99 12.87 3.34
C HIS A 117 -2.76 13.16 1.86
N LEU A 118 -2.89 12.15 1.03
CA LEU A 118 -2.87 12.29 -0.43
C LEU A 118 -4.30 12.06 -0.95
N PRO A 119 -5.08 13.11 -1.18
CA PRO A 119 -6.46 12.98 -1.68
C PRO A 119 -6.50 12.29 -3.05
N ASP A 120 -7.35 11.28 -3.17
CA ASP A 120 -7.52 10.49 -4.38
C ASP A 120 -8.99 10.05 -4.53
N PRO A 121 -9.50 9.77 -5.75
CA PRO A 121 -10.81 9.14 -5.93
C PRO A 121 -11.02 7.87 -5.11
N ASP A 122 -9.94 7.16 -4.77
CA ASP A 122 -9.96 5.95 -3.96
C ASP A 122 -10.17 6.20 -2.45
N ASP A 123 -10.21 7.46 -1.99
CA ASP A 123 -10.53 7.84 -0.60
C ASP A 123 -11.91 7.33 -0.14
N SER A 124 -12.77 6.92 -1.07
CA SER A 124 -14.06 6.32 -0.75
C SER A 124 -13.95 4.93 -0.10
N PHE A 125 -12.82 4.22 -0.27
CA PHE A 125 -12.60 2.88 0.26
C PHE A 125 -11.21 2.63 0.86
N CYS A 126 -10.19 3.44 0.51
CA CYS A 126 -8.81 3.29 1.00
C CYS A 126 -8.04 4.61 1.01
N PRO A 127 -8.38 5.57 1.91
CA PRO A 127 -7.60 6.79 2.09
C PRO A 127 -6.13 6.51 2.39
N PHE A 128 -5.24 7.26 1.73
CA PHE A 128 -3.81 7.04 1.77
C PHE A 128 -3.06 8.20 2.43
N PHE A 129 -2.10 7.84 3.28
CA PHE A 129 -1.23 8.78 3.97
C PHE A 129 0.22 8.32 3.88
N TYR A 130 1.16 9.26 3.94
CA TYR A 130 2.58 8.97 3.90
C TYR A 130 3.38 9.87 4.85
N ARG A 131 4.55 9.42 5.24
CA ARG A 131 5.50 10.12 6.10
C ARG A 131 6.95 9.76 5.74
N PRO A 132 7.91 10.71 5.84
CA PRO A 132 7.74 12.15 6.07
C PRO A 132 7.09 12.86 4.88
N SER A 133 6.79 14.15 5.02
CA SER A 133 6.23 14.98 3.93
C SER A 133 7.19 15.14 2.76
N GLN A 134 8.49 15.01 3.03
CA GLN A 134 9.55 15.04 2.03
C GLN A 134 10.01 13.62 1.73
N TRP A 135 10.45 13.42 0.50
CA TRP A 135 11.05 12.17 0.06
C TRP A 135 12.49 12.00 0.64
N PRO A 136 12.95 10.78 0.92
CA PRO A 136 12.22 9.51 0.79
C PRO A 136 11.20 9.28 1.90
N HIS A 137 10.08 8.67 1.54
CA HIS A 137 9.11 8.22 2.52
C HIS A 137 9.64 7.01 3.28
N THR A 138 9.27 6.90 4.55
CA THR A 138 9.62 5.75 5.40
C THR A 138 8.41 4.91 5.75
N HIS A 139 7.22 5.53 5.76
CA HIS A 139 5.98 4.87 6.14
C HIS A 139 4.84 5.29 5.21
N HIS A 140 4.03 4.31 4.85
CA HIS A 140 2.76 4.48 4.17
C HIS A 140 1.63 3.95 5.05
N VAL A 141 0.52 4.65 5.11
CA VAL A 141 -0.66 4.27 5.87
C VAL A 141 -1.86 4.20 4.94
N HIS A 142 -2.53 3.08 4.93
CA HIS A 142 -3.78 2.81 4.24
C HIS A 142 -4.88 2.67 5.27
N VAL A 143 -5.92 3.49 5.17
CA VAL A 143 -7.07 3.39 6.07
C VAL A 143 -8.18 2.62 5.36
N VAL A 144 -8.67 1.58 6.00
CA VAL A 144 -9.71 0.70 5.44
C VAL A 144 -10.88 0.54 6.42
N LYS A 145 -12.03 0.16 5.90
CA LYS A 145 -13.16 -0.18 6.75
C LYS A 145 -12.94 -1.57 7.36
N MET A 146 -13.09 -1.69 8.68
CA MET A 146 -13.02 -2.97 9.38
C MET A 146 -14.09 -3.95 8.87
N GLY A 147 -13.71 -5.20 8.65
CA GLY A 147 -14.57 -6.21 8.03
C GLY A 147 -14.83 -5.98 6.54
N GLY A 148 -14.25 -4.95 5.94
CA GLY A 148 -14.46 -4.58 4.53
C GLY A 148 -13.67 -5.46 3.56
N ALA A 149 -14.08 -5.37 2.29
CA ALA A 149 -13.45 -6.17 1.23
C ALA A 149 -11.95 -5.85 1.05
N GLU A 150 -11.56 -4.57 1.18
CA GLU A 150 -10.17 -4.15 1.02
C GLU A 150 -9.29 -4.64 2.18
N GLU A 151 -9.77 -4.54 3.43
CA GLU A 151 -9.06 -5.12 4.57
C GLU A 151 -8.82 -6.62 4.37
N ARG A 152 -9.88 -7.36 4.04
CA ARG A 152 -9.80 -8.80 3.83
C ARG A 152 -8.85 -9.17 2.71
N ARG A 153 -8.91 -8.46 1.60
CA ARG A 153 -8.10 -8.69 0.40
C ARG A 153 -6.60 -8.53 0.68
N THR A 154 -6.22 -7.42 1.30
CA THR A 154 -4.82 -7.08 1.55
C THR A 154 -4.18 -8.00 2.60
N LEU A 155 -4.92 -8.31 3.66
CA LEU A 155 -4.48 -9.25 4.68
C LEU A 155 -4.40 -10.69 4.14
N ALA A 156 -5.34 -11.11 3.30
CA ALA A 156 -5.30 -12.43 2.66
C ALA A 156 -4.05 -12.59 1.77
N PHE A 157 -3.70 -11.58 0.99
CA PHE A 157 -2.48 -11.59 0.18
C PHE A 157 -1.23 -11.70 1.05
N ARG A 158 -1.12 -10.86 2.08
CA ARG A 158 -0.02 -10.88 3.04
C ARG A 158 0.17 -12.26 3.69
N ASP A 159 -0.89 -12.78 4.29
CA ASP A 159 -0.82 -14.01 5.06
C ASP A 159 -0.54 -15.22 4.15
N TYR A 160 -1.10 -15.20 2.95
CA TYR A 160 -0.80 -16.23 1.95
C TYR A 160 0.69 -16.25 1.57
N LEU A 161 1.28 -15.09 1.29
CA LEU A 161 2.71 -15.02 0.95
C LEU A 161 3.62 -15.38 2.12
N ARG A 162 3.20 -15.11 3.36
CA ARG A 162 3.95 -15.53 4.56
C ARG A 162 4.03 -17.04 4.71
N GLU A 163 2.98 -17.75 4.31
CA GLU A 163 2.91 -19.22 4.41
C GLU A 163 3.41 -19.94 3.14
N HIS A 164 3.52 -19.23 2.00
CA HIS A 164 3.89 -19.81 0.71
C HIS A 164 5.16 -19.13 0.15
N GLY A 165 6.31 -19.54 0.68
CA GLY A 165 7.60 -18.93 0.35
C GLY A 165 7.99 -19.03 -1.13
N GLU A 166 7.52 -20.04 -1.86
CA GLU A 166 7.70 -20.15 -3.32
C GLU A 166 6.94 -19.04 -4.05
N VAL A 167 5.71 -18.72 -3.64
CA VAL A 167 4.91 -17.64 -4.23
C VAL A 167 5.50 -16.28 -3.87
N ALA A 168 6.03 -16.12 -2.65
CA ALA A 168 6.73 -14.91 -2.26
C ALA A 168 7.98 -14.67 -3.13
N ARG A 169 8.74 -15.72 -3.47
CA ARG A 169 9.90 -15.63 -4.40
C ARG A 169 9.47 -15.30 -5.83
N GLU A 170 8.35 -15.91 -6.32
CA GLU A 170 7.78 -15.56 -7.63
C GLU A 170 7.43 -14.07 -7.69
N TYR A 171 6.80 -13.56 -6.62
CA TYR A 171 6.44 -12.15 -6.51
C TYR A 171 7.66 -11.22 -6.42
N GLU A 172 8.71 -11.63 -5.71
CA GLU A 172 9.97 -10.89 -5.68
C GLU A 172 10.60 -10.80 -7.06
N GLN A 173 10.69 -11.92 -7.77
CA GLN A 173 11.25 -11.95 -9.11
C GLN A 173 10.46 -11.03 -10.05
N LEU A 174 9.14 -11.12 -10.04
CA LEU A 174 8.28 -10.22 -10.81
C LEU A 174 8.58 -8.74 -10.50
N LYS A 175 8.70 -8.37 -9.23
CA LYS A 175 9.01 -6.98 -8.84
C LYS A 175 10.37 -6.52 -9.38
N ARG A 176 11.39 -7.39 -9.32
CA ARG A 176 12.74 -7.08 -9.81
C ARG A 176 12.76 -6.94 -11.35
N ASP A 177 12.04 -7.78 -12.05
CA ASP A 177 11.95 -7.73 -13.50
C ASP A 177 11.24 -6.47 -13.95
N LEU A 178 10.10 -6.16 -13.35
CA LEU A 178 9.37 -4.94 -13.63
C LEU A 178 10.16 -3.66 -13.27
N ALA A 179 10.94 -3.69 -12.19
CA ALA A 179 11.78 -2.55 -11.81
C ALA A 179 12.90 -2.29 -12.83
N ARG A 180 13.38 -3.33 -13.53
CA ARG A 180 14.34 -3.20 -14.65
C ARG A 180 13.67 -2.72 -15.93
N GLU A 181 12.48 -3.27 -16.24
CA GLU A 181 11.72 -2.95 -17.45
C GLU A 181 11.21 -1.50 -17.44
N PHE A 182 10.63 -1.10 -16.33
CA PHE A 182 10.05 0.23 -16.16
C PHE A 182 11.01 1.19 -15.43
N ALA A 183 12.31 1.19 -15.78
CA ALA A 183 13.28 2.12 -15.20
C ALA A 183 12.67 3.52 -15.05
N PRO A 184 12.72 4.14 -13.86
CA PRO A 184 11.80 5.22 -13.44
C PRO A 184 12.10 6.54 -14.14
N SER A 185 11.63 6.69 -15.36
CA SER A 185 11.84 7.92 -16.13
C SER A 185 10.66 8.89 -16.02
N ASP A 186 9.42 8.37 -15.80
CA ASP A 186 8.22 9.20 -15.82
C ASP A 186 7.01 8.53 -15.13
N ARG A 187 5.89 9.24 -15.13
CA ARG A 187 4.63 8.80 -14.54
C ARG A 187 4.05 7.56 -15.23
N GLU A 188 4.15 7.50 -16.55
CA GLU A 188 3.56 6.40 -17.33
C GLU A 188 4.25 5.07 -17.00
N SER A 189 5.58 5.09 -16.89
CA SER A 189 6.37 3.93 -16.46
C SER A 189 5.98 3.45 -15.06
N ARG A 190 5.69 4.37 -14.12
CA ARG A 190 5.25 4.01 -12.76
C ARG A 190 3.86 3.39 -12.75
N GLU A 191 2.93 3.93 -13.52
CA GLU A 191 1.60 3.36 -13.67
C GLU A 191 1.65 2.00 -14.38
N ALA A 192 2.52 1.85 -15.38
CA ALA A 192 2.75 0.57 -16.05
C ALA A 192 3.33 -0.48 -15.09
N TYR A 193 4.34 -0.12 -14.28
CA TYR A 193 4.87 -0.98 -13.21
C TYR A 193 3.79 -1.42 -12.22
N ALA A 194 2.94 -0.50 -11.78
CA ALA A 194 1.85 -0.82 -10.86
C ALA A 194 0.82 -1.75 -11.51
N ARG A 195 0.41 -1.46 -12.76
CA ARG A 195 -0.54 -2.29 -13.52
C ARG A 195 0.02 -3.69 -13.79
N ALA A 196 1.30 -3.82 -14.09
CA ALA A 196 1.92 -5.10 -14.41
C ALA A 196 1.89 -6.10 -13.25
N LYS A 197 1.88 -5.63 -11.99
CA LYS A 197 1.72 -6.49 -10.81
C LYS A 197 0.29 -6.91 -10.54
N THR A 198 -0.69 -6.19 -11.08
CA THR A 198 -2.11 -6.37 -10.78
C THR A 198 -2.58 -7.79 -11.02
N ALA A 199 -2.27 -8.35 -12.18
CA ALA A 199 -2.71 -9.69 -12.55
C ALA A 199 -2.17 -10.77 -11.59
N PHE A 200 -0.92 -10.63 -11.15
CA PHE A 200 -0.33 -11.52 -10.15
C PHE A 200 -1.07 -11.40 -8.81
N ILE A 201 -1.23 -10.18 -8.31
CA ILE A 201 -1.87 -9.91 -7.01
C ILE A 201 -3.30 -10.46 -7.01
N GLU A 202 -4.10 -10.14 -8.03
CA GLU A 202 -5.50 -10.62 -8.12
C GLU A 202 -5.59 -12.15 -8.18
N ARG A 203 -4.69 -12.79 -8.93
CA ARG A 203 -4.60 -14.26 -8.97
C ARG A 203 -4.35 -14.83 -7.58
N ILE A 204 -3.37 -14.29 -6.85
CA ILE A 204 -3.00 -14.79 -5.52
C ILE A 204 -4.07 -14.47 -4.48
N VAL A 205 -4.66 -13.27 -4.50
CA VAL A 205 -5.79 -12.91 -3.64
C VAL A 205 -6.96 -13.89 -3.83
N ALA A 206 -7.30 -14.21 -5.08
CA ALA A 206 -8.38 -15.15 -5.36
C ALA A 206 -8.07 -16.56 -4.81
N ILE A 207 -6.82 -17.01 -4.88
CA ILE A 207 -6.38 -18.30 -4.29
C ILE A 207 -6.44 -18.22 -2.77
N ALA A 208 -5.89 -17.16 -2.18
CA ALA A 208 -5.85 -16.97 -0.74
C ALA A 208 -7.26 -16.94 -0.13
N LEU A 209 -8.17 -16.17 -0.70
CA LEU A 209 -9.56 -16.09 -0.20
C LEU A 209 -10.29 -17.44 -0.28
N ARG A 210 -10.09 -18.23 -1.36
CA ARG A 210 -10.62 -19.61 -1.44
C ARG A 210 -9.97 -20.54 -0.44
N GLY A 211 -8.70 -20.30 -0.08
CA GLY A 211 -7.96 -21.05 0.94
C GLY A 211 -8.26 -20.64 2.37
N GLY A 212 -9.25 -19.76 2.60
CA GLY A 212 -9.67 -19.33 3.94
C GLY A 212 -8.75 -18.27 4.58
N TYR A 213 -8.01 -17.50 3.78
CA TYR A 213 -7.25 -16.34 4.26
C TYR A 213 -8.12 -15.07 4.29
N PRO A 214 -7.75 -14.07 5.10
CA PRO A 214 -6.65 -14.09 6.08
C PRO A 214 -6.95 -15.04 7.27
N ARG A 215 -5.90 -15.47 7.97
CA ARG A 215 -6.00 -16.44 9.06
C ARG A 215 -6.72 -15.87 10.30
N GLU A 216 -6.48 -14.61 10.58
CA GLU A 216 -7.11 -13.87 11.68
C GLU A 216 -7.96 -12.74 11.09
N PHE A 217 -9.22 -13.04 10.84
CA PHE A 217 -10.18 -12.06 10.37
C PHE A 217 -11.38 -12.04 11.32
N PRO A 218 -11.82 -10.81 11.79
CA PRO A 218 -12.94 -10.70 12.71
C PRO A 218 -14.26 -11.16 12.12
#